data_85c38155ecb48d5b12f1609938444b52
#
_entry.id   85c38155ecb48d5b12f1609938444b52
#
_cell.length_a   1.000
_cell.length_b   1.000
_cell.length_c   1.000
_cell.angle_alpha   90.00
_cell.angle_beta   90.00
_cell.angle_gamma   90.00
#
_symmetry.space_group_name_H-M   'P 1'
#
loop_
_entity.id
_entity.type
_entity.pdbx_description
1 polymer ?
#
loop_
_entity_poly.entity_id
_entity_poly.type
_entity_poly.pdbx_seq_one_letter_code
_entity_poly.pdbx_strand_id
1 'polypeptide(L)'
;RGYPDEVALGELNPEQADNRRITWKEYDLIESQRFKPYRREITWAVFNEKANRAANMLISRGIKKGDKVAIIMYNCLEWLPIYFGILKTGAIAVPYNFRYDADEILYCTELAEVDTIIFGPEFIGRIEHNADKLSQGRLLMFVGDNCPGFAESSLELVADCSSTSPEIEITDEDYGAIYFSSGTTGFPKAILHKHLSLTQAAEMEQKHHETGRDDVFLCIPPLYHTGAKFHWRVSLVAGSKAVLLKGAKPKTIIKAVSQEKCTIVWLLVPWAQDILDEIECGEIKMEYYELDQWRLMHIGAH
;
A
#
# COMPACT_ATOMS: atom_id res chain seq x y z
N ARG A 1 -5.31 19.37 -2.41
CA ARG A 1 -5.86 20.64 -1.83
C ARG A 1 -7.27 20.96 -2.34
N GLY A 2 -7.80 20.30 -3.38
CA GLY A 2 -9.10 20.65 -3.98
C GLY A 2 -10.31 19.91 -3.36
N TYR A 3 -10.12 18.73 -2.79
CA TYR A 3 -11.24 17.84 -2.44
C TYR A 3 -10.97 17.06 -1.14
N PRO A 4 -10.82 17.76 -0.01
CA PRO A 4 -10.35 17.15 1.24
C PRO A 4 -11.32 16.08 1.79
N ASP A 5 -12.61 16.26 1.57
CA ASP A 5 -13.67 15.42 2.15
C ASP A 5 -14.08 14.23 1.25
N GLU A 6 -13.49 14.14 0.04
CA GLU A 6 -13.75 13.01 -0.84
C GLU A 6 -12.91 11.79 -0.46
N VAL A 7 -13.47 10.61 -0.73
CA VAL A 7 -12.79 9.35 -0.45
C VAL A 7 -11.58 9.20 -1.37
N ALA A 8 -10.42 9.08 -0.75
CA ALA A 8 -9.15 8.83 -1.43
C ALA A 8 -8.88 7.34 -1.60
N LEU A 9 -9.11 6.58 -0.52
CA LEU A 9 -8.70 5.20 -0.43
C LEU A 9 -9.74 4.37 0.32
N GLY A 10 -10.14 3.25 -0.28
CA GLY A 10 -10.96 2.21 0.35
C GLY A 10 -10.16 0.93 0.58
N GLU A 11 -10.58 0.10 1.51
CA GLU A 11 -10.03 -1.24 1.76
C GLU A 11 -11.16 -2.24 1.91
N LEU A 12 -11.06 -3.35 1.18
CA LEU A 12 -11.95 -4.50 1.26
C LEU A 12 -11.16 -5.73 1.70
N ASN A 13 -11.68 -6.45 2.68
CA ASN A 13 -11.16 -7.76 3.09
C ASN A 13 -12.30 -8.77 3.19
N PRO A 14 -12.63 -9.48 2.09
CA PRO A 14 -13.78 -10.38 2.04
C PRO A 14 -13.66 -11.61 2.95
N GLU A 15 -12.45 -11.95 3.37
CA GLU A 15 -12.19 -13.08 4.28
C GLU A 15 -12.42 -12.73 5.75
N GLN A 16 -12.52 -11.46 6.07
CA GLN A 16 -12.82 -11.00 7.40
C GLN A 16 -14.33 -10.97 7.63
N ALA A 17 -14.80 -11.67 8.66
CA ALA A 17 -16.23 -11.91 8.90
C ALA A 17 -17.01 -10.66 9.31
N ASP A 18 -16.36 -9.68 9.91
CA ASP A 18 -16.97 -8.44 10.37
C ASP A 18 -16.08 -7.20 10.09
N ASN A 19 -16.66 -6.03 10.21
CA ASN A 19 -15.99 -4.76 9.97
C ASN A 19 -15.26 -4.24 11.23
N ARG A 20 -14.73 -5.13 12.08
CA ARG A 20 -13.91 -4.69 13.20
C ARG A 20 -12.56 -4.22 12.74
N ARG A 21 -12.16 -3.08 13.29
CA ARG A 21 -10.83 -2.56 13.10
C ARG A 21 -9.81 -3.34 13.91
N ILE A 22 -8.67 -3.61 13.29
CA ILE A 22 -7.56 -4.33 13.91
C ILE A 22 -6.24 -3.52 13.91
N THR A 23 -6.21 -2.40 13.17
CA THR A 23 -5.05 -1.51 13.04
C THR A 23 -5.47 -0.05 13.11
N TRP A 24 -4.62 0.85 13.57
CA TRP A 24 -4.82 2.32 13.65
C TRP A 24 -6.13 2.76 14.29
N LYS A 25 -6.21 2.63 15.61
CA LYS A 25 -7.43 2.89 16.43
C LYS A 25 -7.96 4.32 16.37
N GLU A 26 -7.13 5.30 16.05
CA GLU A 26 -7.50 6.71 16.03
C GLU A 26 -8.38 7.15 14.86
N TYR A 27 -8.59 6.28 13.86
CA TYR A 27 -9.39 6.62 12.68
C TYR A 27 -10.42 5.55 12.36
N ASP A 28 -11.53 5.56 13.04
CA ASP A 28 -12.69 4.74 12.70
C ASP A 28 -13.67 5.56 11.86
N LEU A 29 -13.46 5.59 10.54
CA LEU A 29 -14.35 6.28 9.61
C LEU A 29 -15.65 5.53 9.35
N ILE A 30 -15.63 4.21 9.51
CA ILE A 30 -16.78 3.34 9.38
C ILE A 30 -17.03 2.69 10.72
N GLU A 31 -18.23 2.85 11.25
CA GLU A 31 -18.64 2.16 12.45
C GLU A 31 -18.56 0.64 12.25
N SER A 32 -17.94 -0.04 13.22
CA SER A 32 -17.82 -1.49 13.19
C SER A 32 -19.20 -2.13 13.21
N GLN A 33 -19.52 -2.90 12.17
CA GLN A 33 -20.81 -3.59 12.06
C GLN A 33 -20.58 -5.10 12.08
N ARG A 34 -21.04 -5.75 13.15
CA ARG A 34 -21.09 -7.21 13.20
C ARG A 34 -21.85 -7.75 12.00
N PHE A 35 -21.34 -8.84 11.43
CA PHE A 35 -21.94 -9.56 10.29
C PHE A 35 -21.86 -8.86 8.93
N LYS A 36 -21.19 -7.73 8.81
CA LYS A 36 -20.85 -7.15 7.49
C LYS A 36 -19.42 -7.44 7.14
N PRO A 37 -19.11 -7.73 5.86
CA PRO A 37 -17.74 -7.88 5.39
C PRO A 37 -16.91 -6.65 5.73
N TYR A 38 -15.63 -6.86 6.03
CA TYR A 38 -14.71 -5.78 6.36
C TYR A 38 -14.57 -4.80 5.21
N ARG A 39 -14.88 -3.54 5.49
CA ARG A 39 -14.72 -2.41 4.59
C ARG A 39 -14.40 -1.15 5.39
N ARG A 40 -13.33 -0.48 5.02
CA ARG A 40 -12.96 0.85 5.56
C ARG A 40 -12.65 1.81 4.42
N GLU A 41 -12.71 3.11 4.69
CA GLU A 41 -12.28 4.13 3.75
C GLU A 41 -11.72 5.35 4.48
N ILE A 42 -10.88 6.12 3.80
CA ILE A 42 -10.35 7.39 4.28
C ILE A 42 -10.48 8.45 3.19
N THR A 43 -10.73 9.70 3.61
CA THR A 43 -10.77 10.86 2.72
C THR A 43 -9.35 11.35 2.41
N TRP A 44 -9.21 12.27 1.44
CA TRP A 44 -7.94 12.91 1.13
C TRP A 44 -7.36 13.68 2.32
N ALA A 45 -8.21 14.33 3.11
CA ALA A 45 -7.80 15.02 4.33
C ALA A 45 -7.19 14.04 5.35
N VAL A 46 -7.90 12.96 5.65
CA VAL A 46 -7.45 11.92 6.59
C VAL A 46 -6.19 11.21 6.07
N PHE A 47 -6.12 10.93 4.76
CA PHE A 47 -4.92 10.36 4.13
C PHE A 47 -3.69 11.25 4.39
N ASN A 48 -3.82 12.56 4.12
CA ASN A 48 -2.72 13.51 4.33
C ASN A 48 -2.36 13.65 5.81
N GLU A 49 -3.35 13.68 6.69
CA GLU A 49 -3.12 13.74 8.14
C GLU A 49 -2.33 12.51 8.63
N LYS A 50 -2.75 11.31 8.23
CA LYS A 50 -2.04 10.07 8.55
C LYS A 50 -0.60 10.08 8.03
N ALA A 51 -0.38 10.54 6.80
CA ALA A 51 0.95 10.65 6.23
C ALA A 51 1.83 11.66 7.00
N ASN A 52 1.26 12.79 7.43
CA ASN A 52 1.97 13.77 8.24
C ASN A 52 2.35 13.23 9.62
N ARG A 53 1.42 12.54 10.29
CA ARG A 53 1.69 11.90 11.59
C ARG A 53 2.76 10.81 11.47
N ALA A 54 2.72 9.99 10.42
CA ALA A 54 3.75 9.00 10.14
C ALA A 54 5.12 9.64 9.90
N ALA A 55 5.18 10.74 9.14
CA ALA A 55 6.41 11.49 8.93
C ALA A 55 6.97 12.07 10.24
N ASN A 56 6.13 12.73 11.04
CA ASN A 56 6.55 13.32 12.31
C ASN A 56 6.99 12.25 13.34
N MET A 57 6.34 11.09 13.32
CA MET A 57 6.76 9.93 14.11
C MET A 57 8.18 9.48 13.72
N LEU A 58 8.44 9.30 12.43
CA LEU A 58 9.76 8.90 11.94
C LEU A 58 10.85 9.94 12.31
N ILE A 59 10.55 11.22 12.12
CA ILE A 59 11.46 12.32 12.51
C ILE A 59 11.74 12.28 14.02
N SER A 60 10.73 12.06 14.85
CA SER A 60 10.92 11.96 16.32
C SER A 60 11.82 10.79 16.73
N ARG A 61 11.94 9.79 15.88
CA ARG A 61 12.85 8.63 16.03
C ARG A 61 14.21 8.81 15.35
N GLY A 62 14.50 10.01 14.86
CA GLY A 62 15.80 10.37 14.29
C GLY A 62 15.95 10.10 12.80
N ILE A 63 14.86 9.68 12.10
CA ILE A 63 14.89 9.51 10.64
C ILE A 63 14.97 10.87 9.98
N LYS A 64 15.87 10.98 9.01
CA LYS A 64 16.20 12.19 8.28
C LYS A 64 16.26 11.94 6.77
N LYS A 65 16.40 13.01 6.01
CA LYS A 65 16.55 12.97 4.55
C LYS A 65 17.71 12.04 4.14
N GLY A 66 17.40 11.11 3.24
CA GLY A 66 18.36 10.12 2.70
C GLY A 66 18.42 8.79 3.46
N ASP A 67 17.87 8.69 4.67
CA ASP A 67 17.72 7.42 5.38
C ASP A 67 16.77 6.50 4.61
N LYS A 68 16.90 5.18 4.80
CA LYS A 68 16.10 4.18 4.09
C LYS A 68 15.14 3.50 5.06
N VAL A 69 13.85 3.54 4.74
CA VAL A 69 12.79 2.98 5.58
C VAL A 69 12.05 1.89 4.81
N ALA A 70 12.20 0.65 5.26
CA ALA A 70 11.52 -0.49 4.67
C ALA A 70 10.07 -0.62 5.14
N ILE A 71 9.20 -1.11 4.26
CA ILE A 71 7.82 -1.46 4.56
C ILE A 71 7.59 -2.91 4.14
N ILE A 72 7.14 -3.76 5.07
CA ILE A 72 6.69 -5.12 4.79
C ILE A 72 5.33 -5.37 5.45
N MET A 73 4.28 -5.16 4.66
CA MET A 73 2.88 -5.33 5.06
C MET A 73 2.06 -5.81 3.86
N TYR A 74 0.95 -6.49 4.12
CA TYR A 74 -0.08 -6.68 3.10
C TYR A 74 -0.77 -5.35 2.75
N ASN A 75 -1.51 -5.33 1.62
CA ASN A 75 -2.31 -4.18 1.25
C ASN A 75 -3.31 -3.85 2.36
N CYS A 76 -3.22 -2.64 2.90
CA CYS A 76 -4.11 -2.11 3.93
C CYS A 76 -4.13 -0.58 3.86
N LEU A 77 -5.09 0.05 4.54
CA LEU A 77 -5.22 1.52 4.55
C LEU A 77 -4.00 2.24 5.14
N GLU A 78 -3.25 1.58 6.00
CA GLU A 78 -2.06 2.14 6.65
C GLU A 78 -0.86 2.22 5.71
N TRP A 79 -0.78 1.33 4.72
CA TRP A 79 0.39 1.16 3.87
C TRP A 79 0.77 2.44 3.11
N LEU A 80 -0.20 3.03 2.39
CA LEU A 80 0.06 4.22 1.58
C LEU A 80 0.33 5.48 2.41
N PRO A 81 -0.42 5.79 3.48
CA PRO A 81 -0.07 6.89 4.38
C PRO A 81 1.33 6.76 4.98
N ILE A 82 1.77 5.56 5.37
CA ILE A 82 3.12 5.31 5.86
C ILE A 82 4.14 5.56 4.75
N TYR A 83 3.92 5.03 3.54
CA TYR A 83 4.80 5.26 2.40
C TYR A 83 4.98 6.77 2.11
N PHE A 84 3.89 7.54 2.10
CA PHE A 84 3.97 9.00 1.92
C PHE A 84 4.56 9.71 3.13
N GLY A 85 4.34 9.18 4.32
CA GLY A 85 5.01 9.66 5.53
C GLY A 85 6.53 9.57 5.39
N ILE A 86 7.05 8.44 4.93
CA ILE A 86 8.48 8.27 4.64
C ILE A 86 8.95 9.31 3.62
N LEU A 87 8.24 9.46 2.49
CA LEU A 87 8.62 10.45 1.48
C LEU A 87 8.61 11.88 2.03
N LYS A 88 7.68 12.24 2.92
CA LYS A 88 7.60 13.56 3.54
C LYS A 88 8.76 13.88 4.49
N THR A 89 9.51 12.88 4.97
CA THR A 89 10.75 13.10 5.72
C THR A 89 11.97 13.32 4.81
N GLY A 90 11.81 13.14 3.49
CA GLY A 90 12.94 13.06 2.55
C GLY A 90 13.69 11.74 2.61
N ALA A 91 13.25 10.78 3.41
CA ALA A 91 13.79 9.42 3.44
C ALA A 91 13.34 8.62 2.22
N ILE A 92 14.06 7.55 1.93
CA ILE A 92 13.85 6.67 0.79
C ILE A 92 12.97 5.49 1.23
N ALA A 93 11.81 5.33 0.63
CA ALA A 93 10.94 4.20 0.90
C ALA A 93 11.47 2.92 0.23
N VAL A 94 11.49 1.81 0.98
CA VAL A 94 11.99 0.51 0.52
C VAL A 94 10.90 -0.56 0.70
N PRO A 95 9.92 -0.65 -0.21
CA PRO A 95 8.87 -1.65 -0.13
C PRO A 95 9.40 -3.06 -0.37
N TYR A 96 9.21 -3.96 0.60
CA TYR A 96 9.60 -5.35 0.49
C TYR A 96 8.50 -6.22 -0.09
N ASN A 97 8.90 -7.23 -0.85
CA ASN A 97 8.01 -8.28 -1.26
C ASN A 97 7.51 -9.06 -0.04
N PHE A 98 6.21 -9.10 0.17
CA PHE A 98 5.61 -9.83 1.30
C PHE A 98 5.84 -11.35 1.23
N ARG A 99 6.36 -11.89 0.12
CA ARG A 99 6.73 -13.30 -0.01
C ARG A 99 8.14 -13.61 0.48
N TYR A 100 8.95 -12.58 0.74
CA TYR A 100 10.30 -12.78 1.26
C TYR A 100 10.26 -13.58 2.56
N ASP A 101 11.13 -14.60 2.64
CA ASP A 101 11.41 -15.28 3.89
C ASP A 101 12.30 -14.43 4.82
N ALA A 102 12.65 -14.97 5.99
CA ALA A 102 13.43 -14.25 6.98
C ALA A 102 14.84 -13.88 6.49
N ASP A 103 15.47 -14.76 5.70
CA ASP A 103 16.83 -14.54 5.20
C ASP A 103 16.84 -13.59 4.02
N GLU A 104 15.82 -13.63 3.15
CA GLU A 104 15.63 -12.65 2.09
C GLU A 104 15.37 -11.24 2.64
N ILE A 105 14.59 -11.12 3.73
CA ILE A 105 14.38 -9.84 4.42
C ILE A 105 15.72 -9.31 4.94
N LEU A 106 16.52 -10.14 5.61
CA LEU A 106 17.83 -9.74 6.12
C LEU A 106 18.75 -9.30 4.97
N TYR A 107 18.83 -10.11 3.91
CA TYR A 107 19.65 -9.80 2.73
C TYR A 107 19.25 -8.45 2.09
N CYS A 108 17.97 -8.23 1.86
CA CYS A 108 17.47 -6.96 1.26
C CYS A 108 17.73 -5.76 2.19
N THR A 109 17.62 -5.98 3.50
CA THR A 109 17.92 -4.94 4.52
C THR A 109 19.38 -4.52 4.50
N GLU A 110 20.29 -5.47 4.40
CA GLU A 110 21.72 -5.20 4.30
C GLU A 110 22.09 -4.59 2.95
N LEU A 111 21.57 -5.14 1.85
CA LEU A 111 21.85 -4.66 0.48
C LEU A 111 21.40 -3.21 0.28
N ALA A 112 20.24 -2.83 0.80
CA ALA A 112 19.72 -1.48 0.68
C ALA A 112 20.19 -0.56 1.82
N GLU A 113 20.96 -1.05 2.80
CA GLU A 113 21.41 -0.31 3.98
C GLU A 113 20.24 0.36 4.71
N VAL A 114 19.20 -0.43 5.02
CA VAL A 114 17.96 0.07 5.63
C VAL A 114 18.19 0.49 7.07
N ASP A 115 17.66 1.66 7.45
CA ASP A 115 17.77 2.23 8.80
C ASP A 115 16.58 1.88 9.70
N THR A 116 15.41 1.64 9.11
CA THR A 116 14.18 1.33 9.84
C THR A 116 13.33 0.32 9.06
N ILE A 117 12.74 -0.66 9.75
CA ILE A 117 11.80 -1.60 9.17
C ILE A 117 10.44 -1.42 9.83
N ILE A 118 9.42 -1.10 9.01
CA ILE A 118 8.02 -1.02 9.41
C ILE A 118 7.32 -2.29 8.93
N PHE A 119 6.69 -3.04 9.84
CA PHE A 119 6.11 -4.32 9.49
C PHE A 119 4.74 -4.57 10.13
N GLY A 120 3.91 -5.37 9.44
CA GLY A 120 2.58 -5.78 9.88
C GLY A 120 2.57 -7.08 10.68
N PRO A 121 1.40 -7.46 11.24
CA PRO A 121 1.25 -8.62 12.13
C PRO A 121 1.65 -9.94 11.47
N GLU A 122 1.44 -10.07 10.18
CA GLU A 122 1.71 -11.29 9.41
C GLU A 122 3.20 -11.59 9.27
N PHE A 123 4.06 -10.63 9.63
CA PHE A 123 5.52 -10.72 9.46
C PHE A 123 6.29 -10.88 10.77
N ILE A 124 5.60 -10.91 11.92
CA ILE A 124 6.23 -11.03 13.25
C ILE A 124 7.26 -12.16 13.26
N GLY A 125 6.89 -13.38 12.92
CA GLY A 125 7.79 -14.53 12.98
C GLY A 125 8.98 -14.45 12.02
N ARG A 126 8.83 -13.80 10.85
CA ARG A 126 9.92 -13.62 9.89
C ARG A 126 10.93 -12.55 10.36
N ILE A 127 10.44 -11.49 11.00
CA ILE A 127 11.30 -10.44 11.59
C ILE A 127 11.97 -10.98 12.86
N GLU A 128 11.24 -11.68 13.73
CA GLU A 128 11.73 -12.25 14.97
C GLU A 128 12.88 -13.24 14.74
N HIS A 129 12.81 -14.03 13.67
CA HIS A 129 13.84 -15.02 13.32
C HIS A 129 15.25 -14.41 13.20
N ASN A 130 15.35 -13.20 12.71
CA ASN A 130 16.61 -12.45 12.56
C ASN A 130 16.63 -11.16 13.40
N ALA A 131 15.81 -11.04 14.45
CA ALA A 131 15.65 -9.79 15.20
C ALA A 131 16.95 -9.24 15.75
N ASP A 132 17.83 -10.11 16.28
CA ASP A 132 19.14 -9.73 16.80
C ASP A 132 20.05 -9.05 15.75
N LYS A 133 19.96 -9.49 14.50
CA LYS A 133 20.72 -8.90 13.38
C LYS A 133 20.03 -7.65 12.83
N LEU A 134 18.71 -7.73 12.68
CA LEU A 134 17.91 -6.63 12.14
C LEU A 134 17.88 -5.41 13.06
N SER A 135 17.92 -5.60 14.39
CA SER A 135 17.92 -4.50 15.37
C SER A 135 19.28 -3.82 15.55
N GLN A 136 20.36 -4.36 14.98
CA GLN A 136 21.69 -3.74 15.10
C GLN A 136 21.76 -2.41 14.36
N GLY A 137 21.65 -1.31 15.12
CA GLY A 137 21.68 0.06 14.58
C GLY A 137 20.43 0.44 13.77
N ARG A 138 19.34 -0.31 13.88
CA ARG A 138 18.08 -0.08 13.16
C ARG A 138 16.89 -0.05 14.10
N LEU A 139 15.83 0.66 13.66
CA LEU A 139 14.54 0.65 14.33
C LEU A 139 13.64 -0.45 13.73
N LEU A 140 12.97 -1.21 14.59
CA LEU A 140 11.92 -2.14 14.21
C LEU A 140 10.59 -1.57 14.71
N MET A 141 9.68 -1.24 13.79
CA MET A 141 8.41 -0.58 14.09
C MET A 141 7.24 -1.46 13.65
N PHE A 142 6.33 -1.70 14.56
CA PHE A 142 5.19 -2.58 14.34
C PHE A 142 3.90 -1.80 14.10
N VAL A 143 3.16 -2.17 13.06
CA VAL A 143 1.85 -1.61 12.72
C VAL A 143 0.78 -2.65 12.98
N GLY A 144 0.14 -2.59 14.11
CA GLY A 144 -0.90 -3.53 14.51
C GLY A 144 -1.18 -3.46 16.01
N ASP A 145 -2.17 -4.24 16.43
CA ASP A 145 -2.45 -4.47 17.86
C ASP A 145 -1.47 -5.52 18.41
N ASN A 146 -1.14 -5.45 19.69
CA ASN A 146 -0.24 -6.39 20.38
C ASN A 146 1.20 -6.37 19.82
N CYS A 147 1.86 -5.22 19.94
CA CYS A 147 3.24 -5.04 19.53
C CYS A 147 4.17 -6.08 20.19
N PRO A 148 5.00 -6.78 19.41
CA PRO A 148 5.98 -7.71 19.97
C PRO A 148 7.10 -6.97 20.72
N GLY A 149 7.64 -7.61 21.76
CA GLY A 149 8.62 -6.97 22.68
C GLY A 149 9.96 -6.57 22.05
N PHE A 150 10.24 -7.00 20.81
CA PHE A 150 11.45 -6.63 20.06
C PHE A 150 11.25 -5.42 19.13
N ALA A 151 10.05 -4.83 19.08
CA ALA A 151 9.71 -3.72 18.20
C ALA A 151 9.03 -2.58 18.96
N GLU A 152 9.00 -1.38 18.36
CA GLU A 152 8.23 -0.25 18.85
C GLU A 152 6.83 -0.20 18.21
N SER A 153 5.81 0.13 18.98
CA SER A 153 4.43 0.28 18.47
C SER A 153 4.28 1.59 17.69
N SER A 154 4.12 1.48 16.37
CA SER A 154 3.81 2.64 15.54
C SER A 154 2.45 3.27 15.91
N LEU A 155 1.49 2.49 16.42
CA LEU A 155 0.18 2.98 16.83
C LEU A 155 0.27 3.92 18.03
N GLU A 156 1.06 3.55 19.03
CA GLU A 156 1.26 4.37 20.23
C GLU A 156 2.03 5.64 19.89
N LEU A 157 3.07 5.51 19.05
CA LEU A 157 3.92 6.63 18.67
C LEU A 157 3.21 7.65 17.78
N VAL A 158 2.40 7.19 16.83
CA VAL A 158 1.72 8.08 15.87
C VAL A 158 0.60 8.89 16.51
N ALA A 159 -0.01 8.38 17.57
CA ALA A 159 -1.13 9.02 18.26
C ALA A 159 -0.77 10.43 18.80
N ASP A 160 0.45 10.57 19.32
CA ASP A 160 0.94 11.83 19.92
C ASP A 160 1.65 12.75 18.91
N CYS A 161 1.81 12.31 17.66
CA CYS A 161 2.50 13.07 16.63
C CYS A 161 1.62 14.15 16.00
N SER A 162 2.23 15.28 15.61
CA SER A 162 1.57 16.36 14.90
C SER A 162 1.03 15.90 13.54
N SER A 163 -0.17 16.36 13.19
CA SER A 163 -0.76 16.20 11.85
C SER A 163 -0.30 17.28 10.85
N THR A 164 0.55 18.23 11.28
CA THR A 164 1.13 19.27 10.41
C THR A 164 2.20 18.66 9.51
N SER A 165 2.23 19.06 8.25
CA SER A 165 3.29 18.61 7.32
C SER A 165 4.66 19.06 7.82
N PRO A 166 5.66 18.16 7.89
CA PRO A 166 7.01 18.58 8.24
C PRO A 166 7.58 19.54 7.19
N GLU A 167 8.39 20.50 7.66
CA GLU A 167 9.07 21.47 6.80
C GLU A 167 10.43 20.93 6.34
N ILE A 168 10.39 19.96 5.42
CA ILE A 168 11.57 19.36 4.81
C ILE A 168 11.63 19.75 3.35
N GLU A 169 12.76 20.29 2.91
CA GLU A 169 12.98 20.60 1.50
C GLU A 169 13.27 19.31 0.71
N ILE A 170 12.36 18.97 -0.20
CA ILE A 170 12.45 17.80 -1.08
C ILE A 170 12.29 18.28 -2.52
N THR A 171 13.19 17.83 -3.38
CA THR A 171 13.21 18.16 -4.80
C THR A 171 12.95 16.93 -5.68
N ASP A 172 12.67 17.14 -6.93
CA ASP A 172 12.50 16.07 -7.92
C ASP A 172 13.76 15.23 -8.12
N GLU A 173 14.95 15.81 -7.85
CA GLU A 173 16.24 15.14 -7.97
C GLU A 173 16.57 14.23 -6.76
N ASP A 174 15.87 14.41 -5.64
CA ASP A 174 16.05 13.57 -4.46
C ASP A 174 15.55 12.13 -4.73
N TYR A 175 16.18 11.18 -4.08
CA TYR A 175 15.75 9.79 -4.15
C TYR A 175 14.50 9.55 -3.31
N GLY A 176 13.50 8.90 -3.88
CA GLY A 176 12.21 8.64 -3.21
C GLY A 176 11.98 7.16 -2.87
N ALA A 177 12.50 6.22 -3.66
CA ALA A 177 12.27 4.81 -3.38
C ALA A 177 13.36 3.88 -3.90
N ILE A 178 13.51 2.72 -3.24
CA ILE A 178 14.23 1.56 -3.73
C ILE A 178 13.21 0.45 -3.97
N TYR A 179 13.18 -0.11 -5.19
CA TYR A 179 12.38 -1.29 -5.52
C TYR A 179 13.29 -2.45 -5.88
N PHE A 180 12.91 -3.65 -5.44
CA PHE A 180 13.64 -4.86 -5.79
C PHE A 180 13.07 -5.52 -7.03
N SER A 181 13.94 -5.88 -7.95
CA SER A 181 13.59 -6.74 -9.09
C SER A 181 14.00 -8.18 -8.80
N SER A 182 13.26 -9.15 -9.39
CA SER A 182 13.69 -10.55 -9.43
C SER A 182 14.98 -10.61 -10.29
N GLY A 183 16.11 -10.76 -9.64
CA GLY A 183 17.40 -10.88 -10.34
C GLY A 183 17.43 -12.17 -11.17
N THR A 184 17.96 -12.12 -12.39
CA THR A 184 18.25 -13.30 -13.21
C THR A 184 19.25 -14.27 -12.56
N THR A 185 19.92 -13.82 -11.48
CA THR A 185 20.92 -14.57 -10.69
C THR A 185 20.34 -15.18 -9.41
N GLY A 186 19.03 -15.13 -9.20
CA GLY A 186 18.35 -15.69 -8.02
C GLY A 186 18.23 -14.75 -6.81
N PHE A 187 19.02 -13.68 -6.73
CA PHE A 187 18.94 -12.70 -5.65
C PHE A 187 18.30 -11.38 -6.11
N PRO A 188 17.47 -10.73 -5.27
CA PRO A 188 16.89 -9.44 -5.57
C PRO A 188 17.96 -8.36 -5.84
N LYS A 189 17.70 -7.50 -6.82
CA LYS A 189 18.54 -6.32 -7.12
C LYS A 189 17.80 -5.06 -6.71
N ALA A 190 18.46 -4.20 -5.95
CA ALA A 190 17.94 -2.91 -5.52
C ALA A 190 18.03 -1.88 -6.66
N ILE A 191 16.91 -1.25 -6.99
CA ILE A 191 16.83 -0.21 -8.03
C ILE A 191 16.37 1.08 -7.36
N LEU A 192 17.23 2.09 -7.40
CA LEU A 192 16.99 3.40 -6.79
C LEU A 192 16.25 4.33 -7.76
N HIS A 193 15.19 4.97 -7.29
CA HIS A 193 14.35 5.86 -8.07
C HIS A 193 14.31 7.27 -7.48
N LYS A 194 14.45 8.29 -8.32
CA LYS A 194 14.19 9.69 -7.97
C LYS A 194 12.70 9.98 -7.89
N HIS A 195 12.31 11.02 -7.16
CA HIS A 195 10.93 11.53 -7.15
C HIS A 195 10.44 11.85 -8.56
N LEU A 196 11.27 12.53 -9.37
CA LEU A 196 10.95 12.86 -10.76
C LEU A 196 10.52 11.64 -11.57
N SER A 197 11.30 10.55 -11.54
CA SER A 197 10.99 9.35 -12.33
C SER A 197 9.69 8.67 -11.91
N LEU A 198 9.38 8.71 -10.60
CA LEU A 198 8.14 8.14 -10.07
C LEU A 198 6.92 8.98 -10.44
N THR A 199 7.05 10.31 -10.47
CA THR A 199 5.99 11.24 -10.83
C THR A 199 5.72 11.21 -12.34
N GLN A 200 6.77 11.30 -13.16
CA GLN A 200 6.64 11.23 -14.63
C GLN A 200 6.00 9.91 -15.10
N ALA A 201 6.36 8.78 -14.49
CA ALA A 201 5.74 7.50 -14.83
C ALA A 201 4.22 7.51 -14.54
N ALA A 202 3.79 8.08 -13.42
CA ALA A 202 2.37 8.20 -13.09
C ALA A 202 1.62 9.17 -14.02
N GLU A 203 2.24 10.30 -14.38
CA GLU A 203 1.66 11.26 -15.33
C GLU A 203 1.52 10.69 -16.75
N MET A 204 2.51 9.92 -17.19
CA MET A 204 2.45 9.24 -18.48
C MET A 204 1.31 8.22 -18.51
N GLU A 205 1.20 7.40 -17.47
CA GLU A 205 0.15 6.41 -17.38
C GLU A 205 -1.23 7.05 -17.25
N GLN A 206 -1.35 8.12 -16.48
CA GLN A 206 -2.59 8.92 -16.36
C GLN A 206 -3.05 9.41 -17.75
N LYS A 207 -2.15 9.90 -18.58
CA LYS A 207 -2.45 10.35 -19.94
C LYS A 207 -2.87 9.22 -20.85
N HIS A 208 -2.16 8.07 -20.80
CA HIS A 208 -2.46 6.91 -21.64
C HIS A 208 -3.79 6.25 -21.29
N HIS A 209 -4.14 6.20 -20.02
CA HIS A 209 -5.38 5.62 -19.54
C HIS A 209 -6.53 6.63 -19.47
N GLU A 210 -6.25 7.90 -19.79
CA GLU A 210 -7.21 9.00 -19.68
C GLU A 210 -7.88 9.02 -18.31
N THR A 211 -7.09 8.72 -17.24
CA THR A 211 -7.62 8.61 -15.91
C THR A 211 -8.01 9.99 -15.40
N GLY A 212 -9.29 10.13 -15.06
CA GLY A 212 -9.88 11.34 -14.52
C GLY A 212 -10.28 11.17 -13.05
N ARG A 213 -10.84 12.25 -12.49
CA ARG A 213 -11.25 12.31 -11.10
C ARG A 213 -12.35 11.32 -10.72
N ASP A 214 -13.26 11.06 -11.67
CA ASP A 214 -14.42 10.18 -11.45
C ASP A 214 -14.08 8.69 -11.57
N ASP A 215 -12.83 8.38 -11.92
CA ASP A 215 -12.37 7.00 -11.97
C ASP A 215 -12.19 6.39 -10.58
N VAL A 216 -12.41 5.09 -10.51
CA VAL A 216 -12.18 4.27 -9.32
C VAL A 216 -11.27 3.12 -9.71
N PHE A 217 -10.05 3.11 -9.16
CA PHE A 217 -9.08 2.05 -9.42
C PHE A 217 -9.23 0.92 -8.40
N LEU A 218 -9.44 -0.31 -8.86
CA LEU A 218 -9.37 -1.51 -8.01
C LEU A 218 -7.94 -2.06 -7.98
N CYS A 219 -7.29 -1.90 -6.83
CA CYS A 219 -5.93 -2.35 -6.57
C CYS A 219 -5.94 -3.74 -5.91
N ILE A 220 -5.71 -4.77 -6.69
CA ILE A 220 -5.58 -6.17 -6.23
C ILE A 220 -4.10 -6.52 -6.02
N PRO A 221 -3.19 -6.14 -6.95
CA PRO A 221 -1.78 -6.49 -6.81
C PRO A 221 -1.14 -5.84 -5.58
N PRO A 222 -0.08 -6.48 -5.06
CA PRO A 222 0.64 -5.95 -3.88
C PRO A 222 1.20 -4.56 -4.12
N LEU A 223 1.07 -3.68 -3.12
CA LEU A 223 1.53 -2.28 -3.20
C LEU A 223 3.06 -2.13 -3.34
N TYR A 224 3.83 -3.15 -2.96
CA TYR A 224 5.28 -3.17 -3.23
C TYR A 224 5.61 -3.39 -4.71
N HIS A 225 4.68 -3.94 -5.50
CA HIS A 225 4.89 -4.27 -6.90
C HIS A 225 4.69 -3.07 -7.82
N THR A 226 5.46 -3.01 -8.92
CA THR A 226 5.41 -1.90 -9.88
C THR A 226 4.04 -1.72 -10.53
N GLY A 227 3.31 -2.81 -10.83
CA GLY A 227 1.97 -2.74 -11.41
C GLY A 227 0.97 -2.00 -10.52
N ALA A 228 0.92 -2.33 -9.21
CA ALA A 228 0.09 -1.60 -8.26
C ALA A 228 0.57 -0.15 -8.09
N LYS A 229 1.89 0.04 -7.99
CA LYS A 229 2.51 1.33 -7.74
C LYS A 229 2.11 2.40 -8.75
N PHE A 230 2.11 2.07 -10.02
CA PHE A 230 1.79 3.05 -11.06
C PHE A 230 0.32 3.47 -10.95
N HIS A 231 -0.60 2.53 -10.92
CA HIS A 231 -2.04 2.84 -10.91
C HIS A 231 -2.50 3.63 -9.68
N TRP A 232 -2.08 3.29 -8.46
CA TRP A 232 -2.49 4.09 -7.30
C TRP A 232 -1.84 5.49 -7.29
N ARG A 233 -0.63 5.67 -7.86
CA ARG A 233 -0.04 7.00 -8.08
C ARG A 233 -0.82 7.80 -9.11
N VAL A 234 -1.34 7.16 -10.14
CA VAL A 234 -2.25 7.80 -11.09
C VAL A 234 -3.49 8.32 -10.38
N SER A 235 -4.07 7.55 -9.47
CA SER A 235 -5.20 8.02 -8.65
C SER A 235 -4.85 9.26 -7.85
N LEU A 236 -3.63 9.37 -7.30
CA LEU A 236 -3.17 10.60 -6.63
C LEU A 236 -3.03 11.78 -7.57
N VAL A 237 -2.48 11.58 -8.76
CA VAL A 237 -2.32 12.65 -9.77
C VAL A 237 -3.67 13.12 -10.28
N ALA A 238 -4.59 12.22 -10.56
CA ALA A 238 -5.94 12.51 -11.04
C ALA A 238 -6.89 13.03 -9.95
N GLY A 239 -6.59 12.77 -8.68
CA GLY A 239 -7.51 13.00 -7.55
C GLY A 239 -8.65 11.99 -7.50
N SER A 240 -8.46 10.81 -8.06
CA SER A 240 -9.46 9.74 -8.12
C SER A 240 -9.34 8.78 -6.93
N LYS A 241 -10.41 8.02 -6.69
CA LYS A 241 -10.46 7.00 -5.63
C LYS A 241 -9.68 5.75 -6.04
N ALA A 242 -8.99 5.14 -5.08
CA ALA A 242 -8.49 3.77 -5.21
C ALA A 242 -9.12 2.85 -4.14
N VAL A 243 -9.32 1.59 -4.47
CA VAL A 243 -9.86 0.56 -3.57
C VAL A 243 -8.87 -0.59 -3.48
N LEU A 244 -8.37 -0.87 -2.30
CA LEU A 244 -7.50 -2.00 -2.02
C LEU A 244 -8.35 -3.25 -1.79
N LEU A 245 -8.16 -4.28 -2.59
CA LEU A 245 -8.80 -5.57 -2.40
C LEU A 245 -7.80 -6.59 -1.86
N LYS A 246 -8.10 -7.16 -0.71
CA LYS A 246 -7.32 -8.27 -0.14
C LYS A 246 -7.81 -9.59 -0.73
N GLY A 247 -6.93 -10.27 -1.47
CA GLY A 247 -7.24 -11.50 -2.18
C GLY A 247 -7.72 -11.30 -3.62
N ALA A 248 -7.60 -12.35 -4.42
CA ALA A 248 -7.81 -12.31 -5.88
C ALA A 248 -8.81 -13.39 -6.37
N LYS A 249 -9.77 -13.80 -5.51
CA LYS A 249 -10.80 -14.77 -5.93
C LYS A 249 -11.72 -14.14 -6.99
N PRO A 250 -11.99 -14.81 -8.12
CA PRO A 250 -12.75 -14.26 -9.25
C PRO A 250 -14.07 -13.61 -8.86
N LYS A 251 -14.92 -14.34 -8.14
CA LYS A 251 -16.22 -13.83 -7.68
C LYS A 251 -16.10 -12.59 -6.79
N THR A 252 -15.04 -12.51 -6.00
CA THR A 252 -14.77 -11.36 -5.12
C THR A 252 -14.34 -10.14 -5.93
N ILE A 253 -13.51 -10.34 -6.96
CA ILE A 253 -13.08 -9.27 -7.87
C ILE A 253 -14.30 -8.66 -8.57
N ILE A 254 -15.12 -9.49 -9.22
CA ILE A 254 -16.33 -9.04 -9.94
C ILE A 254 -17.30 -8.32 -9.00
N LYS A 255 -17.50 -8.87 -7.78
CA LYS A 255 -18.33 -8.23 -6.75
C LYS A 255 -17.77 -6.86 -6.33
N ALA A 256 -16.46 -6.74 -6.13
CA ALA A 256 -15.83 -5.47 -5.78
C ALA A 256 -15.97 -4.43 -6.90
N VAL A 257 -15.75 -4.83 -8.15
CA VAL A 257 -15.97 -3.95 -9.33
C VAL A 257 -17.39 -3.41 -9.35
N SER A 258 -18.39 -4.28 -9.19
CA SER A 258 -19.79 -3.90 -9.18
C SER A 258 -20.16 -2.98 -8.01
N GLN A 259 -19.79 -3.35 -6.79
CA GLN A 259 -20.19 -2.64 -5.57
C GLN A 259 -19.49 -1.31 -5.35
N GLU A 260 -18.18 -1.26 -5.64
CA GLU A 260 -17.37 -0.03 -5.50
C GLU A 260 -17.39 0.84 -6.76
N LYS A 261 -18.12 0.39 -7.82
CA LYS A 261 -18.21 1.08 -9.11
C LYS A 261 -16.82 1.31 -9.73
N CYS A 262 -15.96 0.29 -9.67
CA CYS A 262 -14.61 0.42 -10.20
C CYS A 262 -14.64 0.57 -11.73
N THR A 263 -13.88 1.54 -12.22
CA THR A 263 -13.77 1.87 -13.65
C THR A 263 -12.48 1.32 -14.26
N ILE A 264 -11.46 1.12 -13.44
CA ILE A 264 -10.14 0.64 -13.83
C ILE A 264 -9.75 -0.52 -12.92
N VAL A 265 -9.35 -1.65 -13.51
CA VAL A 265 -8.86 -2.83 -12.78
C VAL A 265 -7.53 -3.29 -13.37
N TRP A 266 -6.56 -3.60 -12.52
CA TRP A 266 -5.34 -4.25 -12.94
C TRP A 266 -5.36 -5.73 -12.51
N LEU A 267 -5.19 -6.64 -13.47
CA LEU A 267 -5.23 -8.08 -13.26
C LEU A 267 -3.93 -8.75 -13.70
N LEU A 268 -3.54 -9.79 -12.98
CA LEU A 268 -2.61 -10.79 -13.53
C LEU A 268 -3.33 -11.65 -14.56
N VAL A 269 -2.58 -12.14 -15.55
CA VAL A 269 -3.12 -13.05 -16.58
C VAL A 269 -3.85 -14.25 -15.97
N PRO A 270 -3.31 -14.98 -14.95
CA PRO A 270 -4.03 -16.08 -14.30
C PRO A 270 -5.36 -15.66 -13.68
N TRP A 271 -5.43 -14.49 -13.03
CA TRP A 271 -6.68 -14.03 -12.41
C TRP A 271 -7.77 -13.72 -13.45
N ALA A 272 -7.35 -13.17 -14.59
CA ALA A 272 -8.29 -12.93 -15.70
C ALA A 272 -8.81 -14.26 -16.27
N GLN A 273 -7.95 -15.27 -16.39
CA GLN A 273 -8.34 -16.60 -16.83
C GLN A 273 -9.29 -17.26 -15.84
N ASP A 274 -8.98 -17.24 -14.56
CA ASP A 274 -9.84 -17.80 -13.51
C ASP A 274 -11.26 -17.15 -13.52
N ILE A 275 -11.35 -15.83 -13.80
CA ILE A 275 -12.62 -15.13 -13.94
C ILE A 275 -13.41 -15.69 -15.14
N LEU A 276 -12.75 -15.88 -16.29
CA LEU A 276 -13.41 -16.43 -17.49
C LEU A 276 -13.90 -17.86 -17.25
N ASP A 277 -13.09 -18.70 -16.62
CA ASP A 277 -13.42 -20.08 -16.32
C ASP A 277 -14.63 -20.15 -15.37
N GLU A 278 -14.72 -19.30 -14.34
CA GLU A 278 -15.88 -19.25 -13.44
C GLU A 278 -17.14 -18.68 -14.11
N ILE A 279 -17.01 -17.83 -15.13
CA ILE A 279 -18.14 -17.39 -15.96
C ILE A 279 -18.63 -18.54 -16.85
N GLU A 280 -17.71 -19.24 -17.52
CA GLU A 280 -18.06 -20.34 -18.43
C GLU A 280 -18.72 -21.51 -17.72
N CYS A 281 -18.26 -21.86 -16.50
CA CYS A 281 -18.88 -22.93 -15.70
C CYS A 281 -20.16 -22.48 -14.96
N GLY A 282 -20.54 -21.20 -15.03
CA GLY A 282 -21.77 -20.65 -14.45
C GLY A 282 -21.70 -20.32 -12.95
N GLU A 283 -20.51 -20.36 -12.35
CA GLU A 283 -20.29 -19.92 -10.96
C GLU A 283 -20.41 -18.39 -10.82
N ILE A 284 -20.02 -17.64 -11.83
CA ILE A 284 -20.25 -16.21 -11.94
C ILE A 284 -21.31 -15.96 -13.01
N LYS A 285 -22.44 -15.40 -12.60
CA LYS A 285 -23.51 -14.96 -13.48
C LYS A 285 -23.45 -13.46 -13.63
N MET A 286 -22.98 -13.01 -14.79
CA MET A 286 -22.70 -11.61 -15.05
C MET A 286 -23.93 -10.69 -14.90
N GLU A 287 -25.13 -11.21 -15.15
CA GLU A 287 -26.38 -10.47 -14.99
C GLU A 287 -26.69 -10.01 -13.55
N TYR A 288 -25.96 -10.54 -12.56
CA TYR A 288 -26.12 -10.13 -11.15
C TYR A 288 -25.20 -8.97 -10.75
N TYR A 289 -24.37 -8.49 -11.67
CA TYR A 289 -23.37 -7.47 -11.38
C TYR A 289 -23.52 -6.27 -12.33
N GLU A 290 -23.38 -5.08 -11.79
CA GLU A 290 -23.34 -3.84 -12.58
C GLU A 290 -21.88 -3.56 -12.95
N LEU A 291 -21.53 -3.71 -14.23
CA LEU A 291 -20.17 -3.63 -14.72
C LEU A 291 -19.99 -2.62 -15.88
N ASP A 292 -21.05 -1.94 -16.30
CA ASP A 292 -21.02 -1.01 -17.45
C ASP A 292 -20.03 0.13 -17.27
N GLN A 293 -19.71 0.52 -16.04
CA GLN A 293 -18.73 1.53 -15.71
C GLN A 293 -17.27 1.05 -15.86
N TRP A 294 -17.03 -0.27 -15.92
CA TRP A 294 -15.67 -0.84 -16.05
C TRP A 294 -15.13 -0.62 -17.46
N ARG A 295 -14.41 0.49 -17.63
CA ARG A 295 -13.91 0.96 -18.94
C ARG A 295 -12.51 0.48 -19.29
N LEU A 296 -11.66 0.12 -18.30
CA LEU A 296 -10.29 -0.28 -18.53
C LEU A 296 -9.91 -1.50 -17.70
N MET A 297 -9.46 -2.53 -18.41
CA MET A 297 -8.80 -3.70 -17.82
C MET A 297 -7.33 -3.71 -18.27
N HIS A 298 -6.43 -3.42 -17.33
CA HIS A 298 -5.00 -3.56 -17.56
C HIS A 298 -4.58 -4.97 -17.15
N ILE A 299 -4.10 -5.76 -18.08
CA ILE A 299 -3.64 -7.14 -17.85
C ILE A 299 -2.14 -7.19 -18.09
N GLY A 300 -1.41 -7.68 -17.10
CA GLY A 300 0.04 -7.81 -17.22
C GLY A 300 0.64 -8.76 -16.20
N ALA A 301 1.91 -9.06 -16.40
CA ALA A 301 2.75 -9.94 -15.60
C ALA A 301 2.27 -11.40 -15.49
N HIS A 302 3.21 -12.30 -15.29
CA HIS A 302 2.99 -13.73 -15.04
C HIS A 302 3.38 -14.10 -13.62
#